data_e756d1f3a04898f7c9a034e82617eb26
#
_entry.id   e756d1f3a04898f7c9a034e82617eb26
#
_cell.length_a   1.000
_cell.length_b   1.000
_cell.length_c   1.000
_cell.angle_alpha   90.00
_cell.angle_beta   90.00
_cell.angle_gamma   90.00
#
_symmetry.space_group_name_H-M   'P 1'
#
loop_
_entity.id
_entity.type
_entity.pdbx_description
1 polymer ?
#
loop_
_entity_poly.entity_id
_entity_poly.type
_entity_poly.pdbx_seq_one_letter_code
_entity_poly.pdbx_strand_id
1 'polypeptide(L)'
;MKEFNKKNYVIIKSAISEETADVARDYFALKAQILDTFKKNKYISPFNKDHGSFGDHQVNKGFCSYGDPLSDSLTTKLKPVFEKATGLKLNENYSYMRIYLKGEELTRHKDRPSCEISGTLCIDDNDWPIYLEPDKKKGKYTNTGYIPGFTEGKAVHLKKGDLMIYRGCDLEHWRDPNPFDKHFQIFVHYNNTKTTDQKYDGRPHMGLPNPFQGGTWK
;
A
#
# COMPACT_ATOMS: atom_id res chain seq x y z
N MET A 1 -13.69 15.95 2.35
CA MET A 1 -14.74 15.32 3.15
C MET A 1 -16.02 15.00 2.35
N LYS A 2 -16.73 15.98 1.74
CA LYS A 2 -17.95 15.71 0.96
C LYS A 2 -17.76 14.68 -0.16
N GLU A 3 -16.66 14.77 -0.91
CA GLU A 3 -16.35 13.86 -2.01
C GLU A 3 -16.10 12.43 -1.52
N PHE A 4 -15.25 12.25 -0.49
CA PHE A 4 -14.96 10.94 0.10
C PHE A 4 -16.23 10.26 0.63
N ASN A 5 -17.09 10.99 1.32
CA ASN A 5 -18.35 10.43 1.85
C ASN A 5 -19.34 10.02 0.74
N LYS A 6 -19.31 10.68 -0.42
CA LYS A 6 -20.17 10.37 -1.56
C LYS A 6 -19.64 9.21 -2.40
N LYS A 7 -18.32 9.20 -2.67
CA LYS A 7 -17.67 8.27 -3.61
C LYS A 7 -16.93 7.11 -2.93
N ASN A 8 -16.68 7.21 -1.61
CA ASN A 8 -15.83 6.32 -0.82
C ASN A 8 -14.34 6.35 -1.20
N TYR A 9 -13.94 7.26 -2.07
CA TYR A 9 -12.56 7.58 -2.39
C TYR A 9 -12.42 9.07 -2.75
N VAL A 10 -11.18 9.56 -2.71
CA VAL A 10 -10.80 10.91 -3.14
C VAL A 10 -9.35 10.90 -3.63
N ILE A 11 -9.05 11.77 -4.59
CA ILE A 11 -7.69 11.96 -5.11
C ILE A 11 -7.16 13.29 -4.54
N ILE A 12 -6.01 13.22 -3.91
CA ILE A 12 -5.26 14.38 -3.42
C ILE A 12 -4.09 14.61 -4.36
N LYS A 13 -4.13 15.72 -5.06
CA LYS A 13 -3.03 16.11 -5.96
C LYS A 13 -1.86 16.63 -5.16
N SER A 14 -0.64 16.22 -5.56
CA SER A 14 0.61 16.65 -4.93
C SER A 14 0.57 16.51 -3.40
N ALA A 15 0.14 15.34 -2.90
CA ALA A 15 0.10 15.03 -1.47
C ALA A 15 1.50 15.05 -0.85
N ILE A 16 2.52 14.76 -1.64
CA ILE A 16 3.93 15.00 -1.37
C ILE A 16 4.56 15.73 -2.58
N SER A 17 5.71 16.37 -2.38
CA SER A 17 6.46 16.97 -3.50
C SER A 17 7.05 15.90 -4.41
N GLU A 18 7.29 16.24 -5.67
CA GLU A 18 7.97 15.35 -6.63
C GLU A 18 9.37 14.98 -6.14
N GLU A 19 10.11 15.92 -5.55
CA GLU A 19 11.41 15.67 -4.93
C GLU A 19 11.32 14.60 -3.82
N THR A 20 10.31 14.67 -2.94
CA THR A 20 10.10 13.64 -1.91
C THR A 20 9.76 12.29 -2.53
N ALA A 21 8.97 12.27 -3.61
CA ALA A 21 8.65 11.05 -4.34
C ALA A 21 9.88 10.44 -5.01
N ASP A 22 10.75 11.26 -5.61
CA ASP A 22 12.01 10.81 -6.23
C ASP A 22 12.96 10.23 -5.18
N VAL A 23 13.15 10.89 -4.04
CA VAL A 23 13.95 10.35 -2.92
C VAL A 23 13.39 9.01 -2.44
N ALA A 24 12.08 8.88 -2.32
CA ALA A 24 11.45 7.62 -1.90
C ALA A 24 11.64 6.52 -2.95
N ARG A 25 11.47 6.81 -4.24
CA ARG A 25 11.72 5.88 -5.34
C ARG A 25 13.16 5.37 -5.33
N ASP A 26 14.12 6.29 -5.27
CA ASP A 26 15.54 5.97 -5.32
C ASP A 26 16.00 5.18 -4.08
N TYR A 27 15.47 5.54 -2.90
CA TYR A 27 15.67 4.77 -1.67
C TYR A 27 15.22 3.31 -1.81
N PHE A 28 14.03 3.05 -2.35
CA PHE A 28 13.53 1.70 -2.51
C PHE A 28 14.23 0.95 -3.64
N ALA A 29 14.65 1.64 -4.70
CA ALA A 29 15.49 1.04 -5.75
C ALA A 29 16.81 0.55 -5.15
N LEU A 30 17.48 1.37 -4.33
CA LEU A 30 18.71 1.01 -3.63
C LEU A 30 18.49 -0.14 -2.63
N LYS A 31 17.39 -0.07 -1.86
CA LYS A 31 17.05 -1.13 -0.89
C LYS A 31 16.82 -2.49 -1.56
N ALA A 32 16.19 -2.51 -2.73
CA ALA A 32 16.02 -3.73 -3.52
C ALA A 32 17.38 -4.30 -4.00
N GLN A 33 18.31 -3.44 -4.43
CA GLN A 33 19.66 -3.84 -4.82
C GLN A 33 20.45 -4.41 -3.63
N ILE A 34 20.33 -3.78 -2.46
CA ILE A 34 20.97 -4.27 -1.21
C ILE A 34 20.46 -5.67 -0.87
N LEU A 35 19.14 -5.88 -0.90
CA LEU A 35 18.53 -7.18 -0.62
C LEU A 35 19.01 -8.25 -1.63
N ASP A 36 19.05 -7.92 -2.92
CA ASP A 36 19.54 -8.82 -3.97
C ASP A 36 20.99 -9.23 -3.69
N THR A 37 21.85 -8.26 -3.34
CA THR A 37 23.23 -8.49 -2.97
C THR A 37 23.36 -9.39 -1.73
N PHE A 38 22.58 -9.12 -0.69
CA PHE A 38 22.59 -9.91 0.53
C PHE A 38 22.19 -11.36 0.28
N LYS A 39 21.16 -11.59 -0.54
CA LYS A 39 20.70 -12.93 -0.89
C LYS A 39 21.68 -13.68 -1.78
N LYS A 40 22.21 -13.04 -2.83
CA LYS A 40 23.20 -13.64 -3.76
C LYS A 40 24.48 -14.07 -3.05
N ASN A 41 24.95 -13.27 -2.11
CA ASN A 41 26.18 -13.53 -1.36
C ASN A 41 25.94 -14.29 -0.04
N LYS A 42 24.69 -14.67 0.26
CA LYS A 42 24.32 -15.39 1.49
C LYS A 42 24.71 -14.66 2.78
N TYR A 43 24.67 -13.32 2.77
CA TYR A 43 24.96 -12.49 3.95
C TYR A 43 23.83 -12.51 4.97
N ILE A 44 22.60 -12.85 4.54
CA ILE A 44 21.44 -13.01 5.40
C ILE A 44 20.74 -14.34 5.10
N SER A 45 19.96 -14.83 6.07
CA SER A 45 19.11 -16.00 5.88
C SER A 45 18.12 -15.75 4.73
N PRO A 46 17.82 -16.75 3.88
CA PRO A 46 16.82 -16.64 2.84
C PRO A 46 15.42 -16.37 3.39
N PHE A 47 15.17 -16.67 4.68
CA PHE A 47 13.92 -16.42 5.38
C PHE A 47 13.84 -15.04 6.05
N ASN A 48 14.97 -14.30 6.10
CA ASN A 48 14.98 -12.95 6.66
C ASN A 48 14.17 -12.01 5.76
N LYS A 49 13.21 -11.31 6.37
CA LYS A 49 12.32 -10.33 5.71
C LYS A 49 12.52 -8.89 6.21
N ASP A 50 13.49 -8.65 7.10
CA ASP A 50 13.71 -7.33 7.70
C ASP A 50 14.14 -6.27 6.68
N HIS A 51 14.79 -6.73 5.61
CA HIS A 51 15.20 -5.89 4.49
C HIS A 51 14.19 -5.86 3.33
N GLY A 52 13.01 -6.49 3.49
CA GLY A 52 12.03 -6.70 2.45
C GLY A 52 12.08 -8.12 1.87
N SER A 53 11.34 -8.35 0.80
CA SER A 53 11.32 -9.64 0.08
C SER A 53 11.15 -9.42 -1.42
N PHE A 54 11.51 -10.43 -2.21
CA PHE A 54 11.12 -10.52 -3.62
C PHE A 54 9.91 -11.45 -3.72
N GLY A 55 8.81 -10.90 -4.20
CA GLY A 55 7.52 -11.55 -4.27
C GLY A 55 6.77 -11.60 -2.93
N ASP A 56 5.47 -11.64 -3.05
CA ASP A 56 4.50 -11.89 -1.97
C ASP A 56 3.32 -12.71 -2.52
N HIS A 57 2.23 -12.83 -1.74
CA HIS A 57 1.03 -13.60 -2.13
C HIS A 57 0.23 -12.97 -3.29
N GLN A 58 0.50 -11.72 -3.66
CA GLN A 58 -0.19 -11.00 -4.75
C GLN A 58 0.72 -10.78 -5.96
N VAL A 59 2.04 -10.61 -5.74
CA VAL A 59 3.02 -10.26 -6.79
C VAL A 59 4.22 -11.20 -6.68
N ASN A 60 4.56 -11.89 -7.76
CA ASN A 60 5.45 -13.05 -7.67
C ASN A 60 6.94 -12.74 -7.57
N LYS A 61 7.42 -11.63 -8.13
CA LYS A 61 8.86 -11.35 -8.31
C LYS A 61 9.29 -9.97 -7.84
N GLY A 62 8.39 -8.99 -7.89
CA GLY A 62 8.69 -7.61 -7.55
C GLY A 62 9.18 -7.47 -6.11
N PHE A 63 10.01 -6.46 -5.87
CA PHE A 63 10.45 -6.15 -4.51
C PHE A 63 9.30 -5.59 -3.68
N CYS A 64 9.18 -6.02 -2.43
CA CYS A 64 8.23 -5.49 -1.47
C CYS A 64 8.85 -5.30 -0.08
N SER A 65 8.36 -4.30 0.62
CA SER A 65 8.79 -3.98 1.99
C SER A 65 7.61 -3.56 2.83
N TYR A 66 7.44 -4.20 3.97
CA TYR A 66 6.42 -3.90 4.96
C TYR A 66 7.02 -3.06 6.09
N GLY A 67 6.33 -2.00 6.50
CA GLY A 67 6.69 -1.22 7.69
C GLY A 67 8.06 -0.56 7.62
N ASP A 68 8.52 -0.23 6.41
CA ASP A 68 9.80 0.45 6.22
C ASP A 68 9.80 1.83 6.89
N PRO A 69 10.89 2.23 7.60
CA PRO A 69 10.96 3.52 8.28
C PRO A 69 10.64 4.73 7.40
N LEU A 70 11.05 4.73 6.12
CA LEU A 70 10.74 5.83 5.20
C LEU A 70 9.24 5.89 4.90
N SER A 71 8.63 4.78 4.49
CA SER A 71 7.20 4.76 4.15
C SER A 71 6.31 4.89 5.38
N ASP A 72 6.71 4.37 6.53
CA ASP A 72 6.01 4.59 7.80
C ASP A 72 6.10 6.07 8.26
N SER A 73 7.23 6.76 8.01
CA SER A 73 7.34 8.21 8.23
C SER A 73 6.39 9.00 7.31
N LEU A 74 6.24 8.58 6.06
CA LEU A 74 5.24 9.15 5.15
C LEU A 74 3.81 8.88 5.64
N THR A 75 3.54 7.70 6.22
CA THR A 75 2.24 7.40 6.83
C THR A 75 1.93 8.40 7.95
N THR A 76 2.85 8.64 8.87
CA THR A 76 2.67 9.63 9.93
C THR A 76 2.47 11.05 9.36
N LYS A 77 3.29 11.44 8.38
CA LYS A 77 3.20 12.75 7.73
C LYS A 77 1.87 12.97 7.00
N LEU A 78 1.34 11.96 6.35
CA LEU A 78 0.10 12.04 5.57
C LEU A 78 -1.18 11.93 6.41
N LYS A 79 -1.12 11.48 7.66
CA LYS A 79 -2.30 11.35 8.52
C LYS A 79 -3.20 12.59 8.56
N PRO A 80 -2.69 13.82 8.75
CA PRO A 80 -3.53 15.03 8.73
C PRO A 80 -4.25 15.23 7.39
N VAL A 81 -3.63 14.83 6.27
CA VAL A 81 -4.25 14.89 4.93
C VAL A 81 -5.43 13.91 4.86
N PHE A 82 -5.23 12.68 5.36
CA PHE A 82 -6.29 11.67 5.42
C PHE A 82 -7.45 12.12 6.33
N GLU A 83 -7.17 12.59 7.53
CA GLU A 83 -8.19 13.07 8.45
C GLU A 83 -9.00 14.23 7.86
N LYS A 84 -8.33 15.20 7.21
CA LYS A 84 -8.99 16.32 6.52
C LYS A 84 -9.86 15.84 5.36
N ALA A 85 -9.37 14.90 4.56
CA ALA A 85 -10.09 14.41 3.38
C ALA A 85 -11.30 13.55 3.74
N THR A 86 -11.18 12.71 4.75
CA THR A 86 -12.21 11.75 5.17
C THR A 86 -13.16 12.29 6.23
N GLY A 87 -12.72 13.24 7.07
CA GLY A 87 -13.44 13.71 8.26
C GLY A 87 -13.39 12.73 9.44
N LEU A 88 -12.53 11.71 9.36
CA LEU A 88 -12.35 10.70 10.41
C LEU A 88 -11.16 11.06 11.31
N LYS A 89 -11.16 10.51 12.53
CA LYS A 89 -9.97 10.41 13.38
C LYS A 89 -9.34 9.05 13.18
N LEU A 90 -8.04 9.01 12.89
CA LEU A 90 -7.36 7.84 12.37
C LEU A 90 -6.20 7.40 13.27
N ASN A 91 -6.04 6.09 13.40
CA ASN A 91 -4.83 5.44 13.92
C ASN A 91 -3.98 4.99 12.73
N GLU A 92 -2.68 5.26 12.76
CA GLU A 92 -1.71 4.70 11.82
C GLU A 92 -1.61 3.18 12.02
N ASN A 93 -1.59 2.41 10.94
CA ASN A 93 -1.37 0.97 11.02
C ASN A 93 -0.02 0.56 10.46
N TYR A 94 0.15 0.62 9.16
CA TYR A 94 1.39 0.27 8.50
C TYR A 94 1.48 0.87 7.11
N SER A 95 2.67 0.86 6.58
CA SER A 95 2.91 1.09 5.17
C SER A 95 3.35 -0.18 4.46
N TYR A 96 3.15 -0.21 3.16
CA TYR A 96 3.65 -1.25 2.29
C TYR A 96 4.21 -0.62 1.02
N MET A 97 5.30 -1.14 0.51
CA MET A 97 5.92 -0.65 -0.71
C MET A 97 6.11 -1.80 -1.68
N ARG A 98 5.84 -1.56 -2.97
CA ARG A 98 6.12 -2.50 -4.06
C ARG A 98 6.85 -1.85 -5.21
N ILE A 99 7.76 -2.62 -5.81
CA ILE A 99 8.28 -2.40 -7.16
C ILE A 99 7.66 -3.49 -8.03
N TYR A 100 6.68 -3.14 -8.81
CA TYR A 100 6.08 -4.06 -9.79
C TYR A 100 6.99 -4.17 -10.99
N LEU A 101 7.25 -5.39 -11.44
CA LEU A 101 7.96 -5.68 -12.68
C LEU A 101 6.98 -5.75 -13.86
N LYS A 102 7.50 -5.70 -15.07
CA LYS A 102 6.70 -5.84 -16.29
C LYS A 102 5.88 -7.13 -16.29
N GLY A 103 4.59 -7.00 -16.59
CA GLY A 103 3.63 -8.10 -16.61
C GLY A 103 3.08 -8.49 -15.24
N GLU A 104 3.59 -7.94 -14.13
CA GLU A 104 2.96 -8.14 -12.82
C GLU A 104 1.69 -7.30 -12.69
N GLU A 105 0.71 -7.84 -12.00
CA GLU A 105 -0.60 -7.22 -11.78
C GLU A 105 -0.91 -7.13 -10.28
N LEU A 106 -1.89 -6.33 -9.93
CA LEU A 106 -2.52 -6.39 -8.62
C LEU A 106 -3.89 -7.05 -8.79
N THR A 107 -4.02 -8.28 -8.34
CA THR A 107 -5.27 -9.03 -8.44
C THR A 107 -6.43 -8.27 -7.80
N ARG A 108 -7.60 -8.29 -8.42
CA ARG A 108 -8.82 -7.63 -7.93
C ARG A 108 -9.21 -8.17 -6.55
N HIS A 109 -9.29 -7.30 -5.55
CA HIS A 109 -9.54 -7.68 -4.17
C HIS A 109 -10.12 -6.53 -3.34
N LYS A 110 -10.54 -6.82 -2.13
CA LYS A 110 -10.74 -5.88 -1.02
C LYS A 110 -9.67 -6.13 0.03
N ASP A 111 -9.27 -5.06 0.69
CA ASP A 111 -8.26 -5.12 1.74
C ASP A 111 -8.75 -5.84 3.00
N ARG A 112 -7.81 -6.27 3.82
CA ARG A 112 -8.05 -6.79 5.18
C ARG A 112 -8.44 -5.67 6.16
N PRO A 113 -9.01 -6.01 7.34
CA PRO A 113 -9.50 -5.01 8.31
C PRO A 113 -8.49 -3.95 8.74
N SER A 114 -7.19 -4.27 8.81
CA SER A 114 -6.12 -3.29 9.13
C SER A 114 -5.95 -2.20 8.06
N CYS A 115 -6.64 -2.29 6.94
CA CYS A 115 -6.60 -1.36 5.81
C CYS A 115 -7.96 -0.67 5.60
N GLU A 116 -8.67 -0.33 6.69
CA GLU A 116 -10.00 0.28 6.62
C GLU A 116 -10.01 1.53 5.75
N ILE A 117 -9.02 2.40 5.96
CA ILE A 117 -8.77 3.58 5.13
C ILE A 117 -7.37 3.44 4.55
N SER A 118 -7.34 3.18 3.27
CA SER A 118 -6.11 2.96 2.50
C SER A 118 -5.75 4.17 1.66
N GLY A 119 -4.47 4.32 1.41
CA GLY A 119 -3.94 5.25 0.42
C GLY A 119 -2.93 4.59 -0.49
N THR A 120 -3.06 4.85 -1.78
CA THR A 120 -2.05 4.50 -2.77
C THR A 120 -1.36 5.78 -3.24
N LEU A 121 -0.07 5.90 -2.93
CA LEU A 121 0.76 7.07 -3.21
C LEU A 121 1.66 6.76 -4.40
N CYS A 122 1.49 7.52 -5.48
CA CYS A 122 2.33 7.38 -6.68
C CYS A 122 3.68 8.06 -6.46
N ILE A 123 4.77 7.30 -6.62
CA ILE A 123 6.15 7.81 -6.56
C ILE A 123 6.91 7.59 -7.86
N ASP A 124 6.19 7.29 -8.95
CA ASP A 124 6.75 6.99 -10.27
C ASP A 124 6.20 7.95 -11.33
N ASP A 125 6.91 8.07 -12.44
CA ASP A 125 6.49 8.88 -13.60
C ASP A 125 5.57 8.11 -14.56
N ASN A 126 5.50 6.79 -14.42
CA ASN A 126 4.73 5.91 -15.28
C ASN A 126 3.23 6.06 -15.05
N ASP A 127 2.47 6.33 -16.10
CA ASP A 127 1.00 6.37 -16.05
C ASP A 127 0.42 4.94 -16.13
N TRP A 128 0.42 4.26 -14.99
CA TRP A 128 -0.21 2.94 -14.83
C TRP A 128 -1.40 3.02 -13.88
N PRO A 129 -2.63 2.98 -14.40
CA PRO A 129 -3.82 3.24 -13.58
C PRO A 129 -4.03 2.16 -12.52
N ILE A 130 -4.63 2.58 -11.40
CA ILE A 130 -5.32 1.68 -10.48
C ILE A 130 -6.82 1.72 -10.80
N TYR A 131 -7.45 0.56 -10.86
CA TYR A 131 -8.89 0.44 -11.02
C TYR A 131 -9.57 0.35 -9.66
N LEU A 132 -10.75 0.92 -9.57
CA LEU A 132 -11.59 0.95 -8.38
C LEU A 132 -13.04 0.63 -8.75
N GLU A 133 -13.69 -0.27 -7.99
CA GLU A 133 -15.14 -0.48 -8.08
C GLU A 133 -15.85 0.36 -7.02
N PRO A 134 -16.61 1.41 -7.44
CA PRO A 134 -17.27 2.29 -6.48
C PRO A 134 -18.43 1.66 -5.71
N ASP A 135 -19.03 0.57 -6.24
CA ASP A 135 -20.13 -0.14 -5.59
C ASP A 135 -19.60 -1.11 -4.54
N LYS A 136 -19.75 -0.77 -3.27
CA LYS A 136 -19.35 -1.60 -2.12
C LYS A 136 -19.98 -3.00 -2.10
N LYS A 137 -21.09 -3.21 -2.79
CA LYS A 137 -21.79 -4.51 -2.85
C LYS A 137 -21.11 -5.49 -3.79
N LYS A 138 -20.21 -5.02 -4.66
CA LYS A 138 -19.43 -5.86 -5.56
C LYS A 138 -18.28 -6.51 -4.80
N GLY A 139 -17.96 -7.73 -5.20
CA GLY A 139 -16.97 -8.57 -4.56
C GLY A 139 -17.33 -8.96 -3.12
N LYS A 140 -17.14 -10.22 -2.80
CA LYS A 140 -17.45 -10.75 -1.47
C LYS A 140 -16.52 -11.87 -1.06
N TYR A 141 -16.22 -11.96 0.21
CA TYR A 141 -15.60 -13.13 0.82
C TYR A 141 -16.64 -14.22 1.03
N THR A 142 -16.24 -15.44 0.78
CA THR A 142 -17.01 -16.67 1.01
C THR A 142 -16.16 -17.67 1.79
N ASN A 143 -16.73 -18.77 2.21
CA ASN A 143 -15.99 -19.86 2.86
C ASN A 143 -14.91 -20.49 1.96
N THR A 144 -15.03 -20.32 0.64
CA THR A 144 -14.10 -20.87 -0.36
C THR A 144 -13.12 -19.83 -0.91
N GLY A 145 -13.19 -18.59 -0.44
CA GLY A 145 -12.29 -17.52 -0.87
C GLY A 145 -13.03 -16.25 -1.33
N TYR A 146 -12.30 -15.37 -1.96
CA TYR A 146 -12.81 -14.11 -2.48
C TYR A 146 -13.41 -14.31 -3.88
N ILE A 147 -14.64 -13.84 -4.08
CA ILE A 147 -15.31 -13.80 -5.38
C ILE A 147 -15.36 -12.34 -5.84
N PRO A 148 -14.60 -11.95 -6.87
CA PRO A 148 -14.59 -10.57 -7.38
C PRO A 148 -15.89 -10.22 -8.11
N GLY A 149 -16.18 -8.93 -8.18
CA GLY A 149 -17.19 -8.38 -9.08
C GLY A 149 -16.69 -8.44 -10.54
N PHE A 150 -17.62 -8.54 -11.50
CA PHE A 150 -17.32 -8.61 -12.93
C PHE A 150 -17.67 -7.30 -13.64
N THR A 151 -17.21 -6.18 -13.09
CA THR A 151 -17.40 -4.85 -13.66
C THR A 151 -16.09 -4.32 -14.19
N GLU A 152 -16.14 -3.39 -15.15
CA GLU A 152 -14.93 -2.72 -15.66
C GLU A 152 -14.28 -1.81 -14.60
N GLY A 153 -15.08 -1.38 -13.60
CA GLY A 153 -14.62 -0.42 -12.59
C GLY A 153 -14.27 0.94 -13.17
N LYS A 154 -13.52 1.70 -12.41
CA LYS A 154 -13.08 3.03 -12.79
C LYS A 154 -11.57 3.12 -12.76
N ALA A 155 -10.94 3.41 -13.89
CA ALA A 155 -9.52 3.71 -13.97
C ALA A 155 -9.22 5.04 -13.25
N VAL A 156 -8.21 5.04 -12.39
CA VAL A 156 -7.70 6.21 -11.67
C VAL A 156 -6.23 6.38 -12.01
N HIS A 157 -5.94 7.49 -12.69
CA HIS A 157 -4.59 7.88 -13.07
C HIS A 157 -4.01 8.81 -12.01
N LEU A 158 -2.84 8.46 -11.50
CA LEU A 158 -2.11 9.24 -10.49
C LEU A 158 -0.79 9.68 -11.08
N LYS A 159 -0.48 10.96 -10.94
CA LYS A 159 0.85 11.50 -11.24
C LYS A 159 1.77 11.35 -10.03
N LYS A 160 3.07 11.45 -10.23
CA LYS A 160 4.06 11.47 -9.15
C LYS A 160 3.65 12.48 -8.06
N GLY A 161 3.67 12.04 -6.81
CA GLY A 161 3.22 12.81 -5.64
C GLY A 161 1.73 12.79 -5.37
N ASP A 162 0.88 12.29 -6.30
CA ASP A 162 -0.56 12.15 -6.09
C ASP A 162 -0.88 10.96 -5.17
N LEU A 163 -1.94 11.12 -4.39
CA LEU A 163 -2.45 10.12 -3.45
C LEU A 163 -3.94 9.86 -3.71
N MET A 164 -4.33 8.61 -3.91
CA MET A 164 -5.73 8.21 -3.81
C MET A 164 -5.99 7.65 -2.41
N ILE A 165 -6.97 8.23 -1.72
CA ILE A 165 -7.49 7.75 -0.42
C ILE A 165 -8.80 7.02 -0.68
N TYR A 166 -8.98 5.80 -0.16
CA TYR A 166 -10.17 4.99 -0.39
C TYR A 166 -10.48 4.08 0.80
N ARG A 167 -11.72 3.56 0.85
CA ARG A 167 -12.13 2.55 1.82
C ARG A 167 -11.67 1.18 1.38
N GLY A 168 -10.49 0.77 1.82
CA GLY A 168 -9.84 -0.45 1.35
C GLY A 168 -10.65 -1.73 1.57
N CYS A 169 -11.30 -1.85 2.74
CA CYS A 169 -12.14 -3.01 3.07
C CYS A 169 -13.49 -3.04 2.31
N ASP A 170 -13.93 -1.88 1.80
CA ASP A 170 -15.25 -1.75 1.18
C ASP A 170 -15.19 -1.87 -0.34
N LEU A 171 -14.16 -1.29 -0.96
CA LEU A 171 -14.06 -1.14 -2.41
C LEU A 171 -13.07 -2.12 -3.00
N GLU A 172 -13.50 -2.85 -4.04
CA GLU A 172 -12.56 -3.63 -4.84
C GLU A 172 -11.61 -2.70 -5.59
N HIS A 173 -10.37 -3.11 -5.63
CA HIS A 173 -9.34 -2.40 -6.39
C HIS A 173 -8.33 -3.38 -6.98
N TRP A 174 -7.73 -3.00 -8.11
CA TRP A 174 -6.81 -3.84 -8.87
C TRP A 174 -5.97 -3.00 -9.84
N ARG A 175 -4.98 -3.63 -10.43
CA ARG A 175 -4.23 -3.12 -11.57
C ARG A 175 -4.08 -4.22 -12.59
N ASP A 176 -4.27 -3.89 -13.86
CA ASP A 176 -3.97 -4.77 -14.98
C ASP A 176 -2.45 -5.00 -15.08
N PRO A 177 -1.96 -5.96 -15.90
CA PRO A 177 -0.54 -6.21 -16.03
C PRO A 177 0.28 -4.95 -16.33
N ASN A 178 1.34 -4.73 -15.55
CA ASN A 178 2.23 -3.57 -15.68
C ASN A 178 2.90 -3.55 -17.06
N PRO A 179 2.67 -2.52 -17.89
CA PRO A 179 3.30 -2.43 -19.22
C PRO A 179 4.75 -1.92 -19.18
N PHE A 180 5.19 -1.35 -18.06
CA PHE A 180 6.50 -0.75 -17.88
C PHE A 180 7.50 -1.75 -17.27
N ASP A 181 8.78 -1.54 -17.45
CA ASP A 181 9.81 -2.42 -16.88
C ASP A 181 9.73 -2.49 -15.36
N LYS A 182 9.45 -1.35 -14.72
CA LYS A 182 9.23 -1.24 -13.28
C LYS A 182 8.17 -0.17 -13.00
N HIS A 183 7.45 -0.33 -11.89
CA HIS A 183 6.59 0.72 -11.34
C HIS A 183 6.68 0.70 -9.81
N PHE A 184 6.89 1.87 -9.21
CA PHE A 184 7.10 2.05 -7.77
C PHE A 184 5.84 2.62 -7.12
N GLN A 185 5.36 1.96 -6.06
CA GLN A 185 4.14 2.36 -5.37
C GLN A 185 4.27 2.19 -3.86
N ILE A 186 3.84 3.21 -3.10
CA ILE A 186 3.71 3.13 -1.65
C ILE A 186 2.23 3.05 -1.28
N PHE A 187 1.90 2.17 -0.35
CA PHE A 187 0.58 2.04 0.27
C PHE A 187 0.69 2.43 1.74
N VAL A 188 -0.29 3.18 2.22
CA VAL A 188 -0.37 3.63 3.62
C VAL A 188 -1.75 3.31 4.18
N HIS A 189 -1.82 2.77 5.38
CA HIS A 189 -3.04 2.21 5.93
C HIS A 189 -3.35 2.76 7.32
N TYR A 190 -4.64 3.04 7.53
CA TYR A 190 -5.16 3.59 8.78
C TYR A 190 -6.46 2.91 9.16
N ASN A 191 -6.75 2.93 10.45
CA ASN A 191 -8.06 2.58 10.99
C ASN A 191 -8.75 3.78 11.61
N ASN A 192 -10.07 3.80 11.53
CA ASN A 192 -10.88 4.77 12.24
C ASN A 192 -10.86 4.47 13.75
N THR A 193 -10.52 5.47 14.56
CA THR A 193 -10.48 5.35 16.03
C THR A 193 -11.82 4.96 16.65
N LYS A 194 -12.94 5.09 15.91
CA LYS A 194 -14.27 4.66 16.36
C LYS A 194 -14.54 3.16 16.12
N THR A 195 -13.80 2.53 15.22
CA THR A 195 -13.99 1.10 14.88
C THR A 195 -13.02 0.21 15.61
N THR A 196 -11.82 0.70 15.91
CA THR A 196 -10.79 -0.04 16.65
C THR A 196 -9.77 0.92 17.29
N ASP A 197 -9.20 0.51 18.40
CA ASP A 197 -8.05 1.16 19.05
C ASP A 197 -6.70 0.61 18.56
N GLN A 198 -6.72 -0.43 17.71
CA GLN A 198 -5.51 -1.04 17.15
C GLN A 198 -4.68 0.00 16.39
N LYS A 199 -3.39 0.03 16.71
CA LYS A 199 -2.36 0.85 16.08
C LYS A 199 -1.23 -0.02 15.56
N TYR A 200 -0.53 0.48 14.56
CA TYR A 200 0.73 -0.06 14.05
C TYR A 200 0.64 -1.53 13.60
N ASP A 201 -0.60 -1.99 13.30
CA ASP A 201 -0.88 -3.40 12.93
C ASP A 201 -0.36 -4.40 13.99
N GLY A 202 -0.48 -4.03 15.27
CA GLY A 202 -0.01 -4.84 16.40
C GLY A 202 1.50 -4.77 16.69
N ARG A 203 2.25 -3.98 15.93
CA ARG A 203 3.66 -3.71 16.21
C ARG A 203 3.80 -2.74 17.39
N PRO A 204 4.92 -2.74 18.13
CA PRO A 204 5.18 -1.78 19.21
C PRO A 204 5.18 -0.31 18.75
N HIS A 205 5.70 -0.04 17.57
CA HIS A 205 5.74 1.28 16.92
C HIS A 205 5.92 1.16 15.40
N MET A 206 5.80 2.26 14.70
CA MET A 206 6.10 2.38 13.27
C MET A 206 7.59 2.11 12.98
N GLY A 207 7.91 1.71 11.76
CA GLY A 207 9.28 1.45 11.30
C GLY A 207 9.80 0.04 11.60
N LEU A 208 9.00 -0.81 12.23
CA LEU A 208 9.34 -2.22 12.46
C LEU A 208 8.77 -3.11 11.35
N PRO A 209 9.52 -4.12 10.86
CA PRO A 209 9.02 -5.08 9.90
C PRO A 209 7.97 -6.01 10.51
N ASN A 210 7.19 -6.69 9.65
CA ASN A 210 6.06 -7.53 10.02
C ASN A 210 6.33 -8.58 11.13
N PRO A 211 7.50 -9.25 11.24
CA PRO A 211 7.71 -10.27 12.27
C PRO A 211 7.62 -9.77 13.72
N PHE A 212 7.65 -8.47 13.96
CA PHE A 212 7.56 -7.88 15.31
C PHE A 212 6.12 -7.73 15.84
N GLN A 213 5.17 -8.49 15.33
CA GLN A 213 3.81 -8.53 15.88
C GLN A 213 3.81 -9.25 17.25
N GLY A 214 4.22 -8.56 18.30
CA GLY A 214 4.02 -9.00 19.69
C GLY A 214 4.78 -10.25 20.16
N GLY A 215 5.71 -10.78 19.39
CA GLY A 215 6.56 -11.89 19.78
C GLY A 215 7.67 -11.44 20.73
N THR A 216 7.53 -11.68 22.02
CA THR A 216 8.69 -11.65 22.91
C THR A 216 9.59 -12.84 22.59
N TRP A 217 10.79 -12.59 22.10
CA TRP A 217 11.85 -13.59 22.12
C TRP A 217 12.19 -13.86 23.60
N LYS A 218 11.73 -15.00 24.10
CA LYS A 218 12.20 -15.56 25.36
C LYS A 218 13.37 -16.50 25.10
#